data_07afde40e0a19ebe29d3019355c9d0ae
#
_entry.id   07afde40e0a19ebe29d3019355c9d0ae
#
_cell.length_a   1.000
_cell.length_b   1.000
_cell.length_c   1.000
_cell.angle_alpha   90.00
_cell.angle_beta   90.00
_cell.angle_gamma   90.00
#
_symmetry.space_group_name_H-M   'P 1'
#
loop_
_entity.id
_entity.type
_entity.pdbx_description
1 polymer ?
#
loop_
_entity_poly.entity_id
_entity_poly.type
_entity_poly.pdbx_seq_one_letter_code
_entity_poly.pdbx_strand_id
1 'polypeptide(L)'
;MRSILCGAAALALLGAAAPAFAASFEPGVYVGVDMARASVSSKYADSSNDISLGAAAGYQYTPNFGFEVYTRSLSFSPFRGFLSEAGYYPDSHYGIALMGTLPLDSHFSLFGRAGVGRTTMKATRSSMGDRTDTDPMVGLGARYAFNRSWSVSLEGSYLTKSEVSLISFGVRYQF
;
A
#
# COMPACT_ATOMS: atom_id res chain seq x y z
N MET A 1 10.77 -5.69 24.93
CA MET A 1 10.52 -4.23 25.02
C MET A 1 11.52 -3.35 24.23
N ARG A 2 12.33 -3.91 23.30
CA ARG A 2 13.33 -3.15 22.52
C ARG A 2 12.87 -2.80 21.09
N SER A 3 11.76 -3.34 20.63
CA SER A 3 11.31 -3.20 19.21
C SER A 3 10.36 -2.01 18.94
N ILE A 4 9.87 -1.33 19.98
CA ILE A 4 8.90 -0.23 19.83
C ILE A 4 9.59 1.12 19.60
N LEU A 5 10.86 1.26 19.99
CA LEU A 5 11.59 2.53 19.83
C LEU A 5 12.04 2.85 18.40
N CYS A 6 12.20 1.84 17.54
CA CYS A 6 12.60 2.10 16.14
C CYS A 6 11.48 2.67 15.27
N GLY A 7 10.21 2.36 15.58
CA GLY A 7 9.08 2.87 14.82
C GLY A 7 8.77 4.37 15.05
N ALA A 8 9.02 4.85 16.25
CA ALA A 8 8.77 6.25 16.61
C ALA A 8 9.82 7.21 16.01
N ALA A 9 11.06 6.76 15.83
CA ALA A 9 12.12 7.59 15.26
C ALA A 9 11.94 7.85 13.76
N ALA A 10 11.33 6.93 13.02
CA ALA A 10 11.07 7.10 11.59
C ALA A 10 9.96 8.13 11.30
N LEU A 11 8.97 8.25 12.20
CA LEU A 11 7.92 9.28 12.05
C LEU A 11 8.40 10.69 12.41
N ALA A 12 9.36 10.83 13.34
CA ALA A 12 9.88 12.12 13.75
C ALA A 12 10.77 12.79 12.69
N LEU A 13 11.42 12.04 11.83
CA LEU A 13 12.26 12.56 10.73
C LEU A 13 11.46 13.15 9.57
N LEU A 14 10.20 12.79 9.41
CA LEU A 14 9.31 13.33 8.37
C LEU A 14 8.75 14.73 8.69
N GLY A 15 8.86 15.17 9.94
CA GLY A 15 8.32 16.46 10.39
C GLY A 15 9.28 17.66 10.29
N ALA A 16 10.56 17.45 10.01
CA ALA A 16 11.58 18.49 10.13
C ALA A 16 12.06 19.10 8.79
N ALA A 17 11.62 18.60 7.64
CA ALA A 17 11.99 19.16 6.34
C ALA A 17 11.06 20.32 5.97
N ALA A 18 11.46 21.55 6.27
CA ALA A 18 10.81 22.74 5.73
C ALA A 18 10.95 22.74 4.19
N PRO A 19 9.88 22.98 3.44
CA PRO A 19 9.92 22.97 1.99
C PRO A 19 10.70 24.18 1.47
N ALA A 20 11.87 23.94 0.90
CA ALA A 20 12.67 24.99 0.25
C ALA A 20 12.14 25.35 -1.17
N PHE A 21 11.15 24.62 -1.69
CA PHE A 21 10.59 24.82 -3.04
C PHE A 21 9.05 24.70 -3.00
N ALA A 22 8.41 25.77 -2.52
CA ALA A 22 6.95 25.88 -2.62
C ALA A 22 6.56 26.34 -4.03
N ALA A 23 6.45 25.41 -4.99
CA ALA A 23 5.42 25.56 -5.98
C ALA A 23 4.10 25.62 -5.21
N SER A 24 3.20 26.56 -5.57
CA SER A 24 1.91 26.74 -4.88
C SER A 24 1.19 25.39 -4.78
N PHE A 25 1.25 24.76 -3.60
CA PHE A 25 0.55 23.52 -3.33
C PHE A 25 -0.93 23.86 -3.17
N GLU A 26 -1.78 23.16 -3.90
CA GLU A 26 -3.22 23.21 -3.72
C GLU A 26 -3.71 21.89 -3.13
N PRO A 27 -4.40 21.93 -1.96
CA PRO A 27 -5.05 20.74 -1.44
C PRO A 27 -6.01 20.16 -2.48
N GLY A 28 -6.00 18.85 -2.66
CA GLY A 28 -6.85 18.27 -3.70
C GLY A 28 -7.14 16.79 -3.49
N VAL A 29 -8.22 16.36 -4.11
CA VAL A 29 -8.58 14.96 -4.22
C VAL A 29 -7.68 14.29 -5.24
N TYR A 30 -7.36 13.03 -5.01
CA TYR A 30 -6.68 12.21 -6.00
C TYR A 30 -7.29 10.81 -6.08
N VAL A 31 -7.09 10.19 -7.22
CA VAL A 31 -7.36 8.78 -7.44
C VAL A 31 -6.11 8.10 -7.98
N GLY A 32 -5.94 6.84 -7.67
CA GLY A 32 -4.80 6.06 -8.13
C GLY A 32 -5.16 4.61 -8.38
N VAL A 33 -4.41 4.00 -9.27
CA VAL A 33 -4.43 2.57 -9.51
C VAL A 33 -2.99 2.07 -9.50
N ASP A 34 -2.79 0.86 -9.01
CA ASP A 34 -1.48 0.25 -8.97
C ASP A 34 -1.55 -1.25 -9.27
N MET A 35 -0.44 -1.74 -9.78
CA MET A 35 -0.16 -3.16 -9.97
C MET A 35 1.00 -3.53 -9.06
N ALA A 36 0.86 -4.63 -8.34
CA ALA A 36 1.88 -5.11 -7.43
C ALA A 36 2.21 -6.58 -7.69
N ARG A 37 3.40 -6.94 -7.24
CA ARG A 37 3.79 -8.33 -7.05
C ARG A 37 3.74 -8.62 -5.56
N ALA A 38 2.92 -9.60 -5.19
CA ALA A 38 2.75 -10.06 -3.81
C ALA A 38 3.66 -11.25 -3.54
N SER A 39 4.36 -11.23 -2.41
CA SER A 39 5.14 -12.34 -1.89
C SER A 39 4.70 -12.63 -0.46
N VAL A 40 4.32 -13.86 -0.17
CA VAL A 40 3.89 -14.30 1.17
C VAL A 40 5.02 -15.07 1.82
N SER A 41 5.44 -14.63 3.01
CA SER A 41 6.52 -15.29 3.78
C SER A 41 6.02 -16.35 4.75
N SER A 42 4.70 -16.62 4.78
CA SER A 42 4.12 -17.59 5.72
C SER A 42 4.51 -19.03 5.37
N LYS A 43 4.90 -19.81 6.38
CA LYS A 43 5.21 -21.25 6.28
C LYS A 43 4.01 -22.10 5.79
N TYR A 44 2.81 -21.54 5.73
CA TYR A 44 1.57 -22.22 5.39
C TYR A 44 0.95 -21.73 4.07
N ALA A 45 1.59 -20.80 3.37
CA ALA A 45 1.17 -20.33 2.08
C ALA A 45 2.21 -20.72 1.04
N ASP A 46 1.72 -21.30 -0.05
CA ASP A 46 2.55 -21.53 -1.24
C ASP A 46 3.12 -20.17 -1.69
N SER A 47 4.42 -20.07 -1.90
CA SER A 47 5.11 -18.84 -2.29
C SER A 47 4.74 -18.45 -3.74
N SER A 48 3.48 -18.12 -3.95
CA SER A 48 2.98 -17.68 -5.23
C SER A 48 3.32 -16.20 -5.43
N ASN A 49 4.12 -15.93 -6.43
CA ASN A 49 4.32 -14.58 -6.97
C ASN A 49 3.06 -14.15 -7.73
N ASP A 50 2.02 -13.77 -7.00
CA ASP A 50 0.76 -13.36 -7.61
C ASP A 50 0.77 -11.88 -7.99
N ILE A 51 0.11 -11.59 -9.11
CA ILE A 51 -0.17 -10.22 -9.51
C ILE A 51 -1.31 -9.70 -8.64
N SER A 52 -1.14 -8.54 -8.07
CA SER A 52 -2.10 -7.82 -7.24
C SER A 52 -2.47 -6.52 -7.95
N LEU A 53 -3.74 -6.18 -7.95
CA LEU A 53 -4.25 -4.92 -8.47
C LEU A 53 -4.84 -4.10 -7.33
N GLY A 54 -4.49 -2.82 -7.27
CA GLY A 54 -4.95 -1.89 -6.27
C GLY A 54 -5.62 -0.67 -6.87
N ALA A 55 -6.52 -0.07 -6.09
CA ALA A 55 -7.10 1.23 -6.35
C ALA A 55 -7.16 2.02 -5.05
N ALA A 56 -6.94 3.33 -5.13
CA ALA A 56 -7.02 4.22 -3.99
C ALA A 56 -7.68 5.54 -4.40
N ALA A 57 -8.36 6.15 -3.44
CA ALA A 57 -8.84 7.52 -3.53
C ALA A 57 -8.48 8.24 -2.25
N GLY A 58 -7.98 9.46 -2.34
CA GLY A 58 -7.51 10.19 -1.17
C GLY A 58 -7.56 11.68 -1.34
N TYR A 59 -7.18 12.35 -0.27
CA TYR A 59 -7.10 13.80 -0.22
C TYR A 59 -5.73 14.21 0.32
N GLN A 60 -5.03 15.04 -0.45
CA GLN A 60 -3.77 15.63 -0.04
C GLN A 60 -4.08 16.95 0.65
N TYR A 61 -3.93 16.98 1.96
CA TYR A 61 -4.28 18.15 2.78
C TYR A 61 -3.17 19.20 2.81
N THR A 62 -1.92 18.74 2.87
CA THR A 62 -0.72 19.60 2.81
C THR A 62 0.30 18.97 1.86
N PRO A 63 1.38 19.66 1.47
CA PRO A 63 2.46 19.05 0.68
C PRO A 63 3.02 17.77 1.31
N ASN A 64 2.97 17.69 2.65
CA ASN A 64 3.58 16.60 3.40
C ASN A 64 2.58 15.56 3.91
N PHE A 65 1.27 15.89 4.01
CA PHE A 65 0.28 15.00 4.62
C PHE A 65 -0.97 14.85 3.77
N GLY A 66 -1.46 13.61 3.72
CA GLY A 66 -2.71 13.24 3.09
C GLY A 66 -3.29 12.01 3.76
N PHE A 67 -4.50 11.65 3.35
CA PHE A 67 -5.15 10.40 3.75
C PHE A 67 -5.80 9.76 2.53
N GLU A 68 -5.97 8.44 2.59
CA GLU A 68 -6.61 7.69 1.51
C GLU A 68 -7.44 6.53 2.04
N VAL A 69 -8.42 6.16 1.24
CA VAL A 69 -9.08 4.86 1.29
C VAL A 69 -8.57 4.03 0.13
N TYR A 70 -8.33 2.76 0.36
CA TYR A 70 -7.77 1.89 -0.67
C TYR A 70 -8.41 0.51 -0.65
N THR A 71 -8.35 -0.14 -1.79
CA THR A 71 -8.70 -1.54 -1.97
C THR A 71 -7.65 -2.22 -2.84
N ARG A 72 -7.43 -3.50 -2.59
CA ARG A 72 -6.44 -4.30 -3.31
C ARG A 72 -6.89 -5.74 -3.43
N SER A 73 -6.84 -6.29 -4.63
CA SER A 73 -6.90 -7.73 -4.85
C SER A 73 -5.49 -8.30 -4.66
N LEU A 74 -5.33 -9.22 -3.73
CA LEU A 74 -4.01 -9.79 -3.37
C LEU A 74 -3.64 -11.01 -4.21
N SER A 75 -4.62 -11.59 -4.92
CA SER A 75 -4.42 -12.71 -5.82
C SER A 75 -5.26 -12.54 -7.09
N PHE A 76 -4.59 -12.35 -8.22
CA PHE A 76 -5.22 -12.37 -9.52
C PHE A 76 -4.74 -13.61 -10.28
N SER A 77 -5.38 -14.76 -10.02
CA SER A 77 -5.12 -16.02 -10.72
C SER A 77 -6.42 -16.59 -11.27
N PRO A 78 -6.76 -16.29 -12.53
CA PRO A 78 -8.01 -16.77 -13.15
C PRO A 78 -8.09 -18.30 -13.30
N PHE A 79 -6.98 -19.02 -13.07
CA PHE A 79 -6.88 -20.47 -13.22
C PHE A 79 -6.67 -21.25 -11.93
N ARG A 80 -6.79 -20.61 -10.74
CA ARG A 80 -6.75 -21.32 -9.46
C ARG A 80 -8.05 -22.11 -9.27
N GLY A 81 -7.99 -23.40 -9.30
CA GLY A 81 -9.15 -24.25 -9.03
C GLY A 81 -8.96 -25.73 -9.36
N PHE A 82 -8.02 -26.09 -10.21
CA PHE A 82 -7.92 -27.47 -10.70
C PHE A 82 -6.86 -28.34 -9.99
N LEU A 83 -5.86 -27.78 -9.30
CA LEU A 83 -4.73 -28.54 -8.72
C LEU A 83 -4.16 -27.92 -7.43
N SER A 84 -4.94 -27.21 -6.61
CA SER A 84 -4.41 -26.56 -5.40
C SER A 84 -4.59 -27.43 -4.15
N GLU A 85 -3.53 -27.54 -3.33
CA GLU A 85 -3.59 -28.15 -2.01
C GLU A 85 -4.51 -27.36 -1.04
N ALA A 86 -5.01 -28.02 0.01
CA ALA A 86 -5.88 -27.39 1.00
C ALA A 86 -5.13 -26.31 1.79
N GLY A 87 -5.57 -25.06 1.72
CA GLY A 87 -4.94 -23.95 2.41
C GLY A 87 -5.79 -22.67 2.37
N TYR A 88 -5.28 -21.61 2.97
CA TYR A 88 -5.83 -20.26 2.86
C TYR A 88 -4.94 -19.43 1.93
N TYR A 89 -5.57 -18.59 1.10
CA TYR A 89 -4.85 -17.60 0.29
C TYR A 89 -5.44 -16.20 0.50
N PRO A 90 -4.61 -15.15 0.50
CA PRO A 90 -5.09 -13.78 0.61
C PRO A 90 -5.83 -13.39 -0.67
N ASP A 91 -7.09 -12.98 -0.54
CA ASP A 91 -7.97 -12.61 -1.65
C ASP A 91 -8.01 -11.09 -1.85
N SER A 92 -8.38 -10.36 -0.80
CA SER A 92 -8.55 -8.92 -0.87
C SER A 92 -8.12 -8.23 0.42
N HIS A 93 -7.69 -6.99 0.27
CA HIS A 93 -7.36 -6.10 1.38
C HIS A 93 -7.95 -4.71 1.10
N TYR A 94 -8.65 -4.13 2.05
CA TYR A 94 -9.18 -2.78 1.95
C TYR A 94 -9.05 -2.04 3.28
N GLY A 95 -8.86 -0.74 3.23
CA GLY A 95 -8.65 0.03 4.46
C GLY A 95 -8.47 1.51 4.22
N ILE A 96 -7.94 2.15 5.26
CA ILE A 96 -7.61 3.56 5.30
C ILE A 96 -6.12 3.73 5.64
N ALA A 97 -5.48 4.74 5.11
CA ALA A 97 -4.09 5.04 5.38
C ALA A 97 -3.83 6.54 5.49
N LEU A 98 -2.84 6.87 6.30
CA LEU A 98 -2.20 8.17 6.32
C LEU A 98 -1.00 8.15 5.38
N MET A 99 -0.81 9.24 4.64
CA MET A 99 0.29 9.45 3.72
C MET A 99 1.18 10.57 4.24
N GLY A 100 2.47 10.27 4.42
CA GLY A 100 3.49 11.29 4.62
C GLY A 100 4.30 11.45 3.34
N THR A 101 4.48 12.66 2.84
CA THR A 101 5.23 12.94 1.62
C THR A 101 6.37 13.90 1.92
N LEU A 102 7.56 13.60 1.43
CA LEU A 102 8.74 14.44 1.48
C LEU A 102 9.12 14.85 0.05
N PRO A 103 8.76 16.06 -0.39
CA PRO A 103 9.21 16.58 -1.68
C PRO A 103 10.73 16.73 -1.68
N LEU A 104 11.40 16.17 -2.68
CA LEU A 104 12.84 16.31 -2.89
C LEU A 104 13.14 17.44 -3.88
N ASP A 105 12.32 17.51 -4.93
CA ASP A 105 12.36 18.58 -5.93
C ASP A 105 10.95 18.80 -6.52
N SER A 106 10.84 19.53 -7.64
CA SER A 106 9.58 19.85 -8.32
C SER A 106 8.85 18.63 -8.92
N HIS A 107 9.56 17.52 -9.13
CA HIS A 107 9.05 16.31 -9.77
C HIS A 107 9.15 15.09 -8.88
N PHE A 108 10.21 15.02 -8.05
CA PHE A 108 10.50 13.86 -7.22
C PHE A 108 10.05 14.06 -5.78
N SER A 109 9.40 13.04 -5.22
CA SER A 109 9.08 12.96 -3.80
C SER A 109 9.26 11.55 -3.27
N LEU A 110 9.64 11.44 -2.02
CA LEU A 110 9.53 10.21 -1.25
C LEU A 110 8.20 10.24 -0.48
N PHE A 111 7.61 9.08 -0.27
CA PHE A 111 6.41 9.00 0.56
C PHE A 111 6.43 7.76 1.43
N GLY A 112 5.80 7.90 2.59
CA GLY A 112 5.49 6.81 3.50
C GLY A 112 3.98 6.67 3.65
N ARG A 113 3.55 5.44 3.84
CA ARG A 113 2.14 5.08 4.06
C ARG A 113 2.03 4.28 5.35
N ALA A 114 1.08 4.60 6.19
CA ALA A 114 0.72 3.81 7.36
C ALA A 114 -0.80 3.69 7.44
N GLY A 115 -1.30 2.48 7.49
CA GLY A 115 -2.73 2.25 7.43
C GLY A 115 -3.18 1.03 8.23
N VAL A 116 -4.48 0.87 8.28
CA VAL A 116 -5.15 -0.30 8.82
C VAL A 116 -6.28 -0.68 7.90
N GLY A 117 -6.38 -1.97 7.63
CA GLY A 117 -7.39 -2.52 6.75
C GLY A 117 -7.87 -3.88 7.21
N ARG A 118 -8.72 -4.47 6.40
CA ARG A 118 -9.20 -5.84 6.55
C ARG A 118 -8.70 -6.68 5.41
N THR A 119 -8.03 -7.78 5.76
CA THR A 119 -7.61 -8.79 4.81
C THR A 119 -8.58 -9.96 4.86
N THR A 120 -9.15 -10.32 3.71
CA THR A 120 -9.96 -11.52 3.56
C THR A 120 -9.10 -12.64 3.01
N MET A 121 -9.05 -13.73 3.76
CA MET A 121 -8.43 -15.00 3.39
C MET A 121 -9.51 -15.97 2.93
N LYS A 122 -9.45 -16.40 1.69
CA LYS A 122 -10.37 -17.43 1.17
C LYS A 122 -9.82 -18.82 1.39
N ALA A 123 -10.72 -19.71 1.78
CA ALA A 123 -10.41 -21.14 1.90
C ALA A 123 -10.46 -21.83 0.54
N THR A 124 -9.49 -22.69 0.26
CA THR A 124 -9.42 -23.48 -0.98
C THR A 124 -10.50 -24.57 -1.03
N ARG A 125 -11.10 -24.93 0.12
CA ARG A 125 -12.18 -25.92 0.22
C ARG A 125 -13.43 -25.30 0.81
N SER A 126 -14.59 -25.60 0.22
CA SER A 126 -15.91 -25.11 0.65
C SER A 126 -16.31 -25.53 2.08
N SER A 127 -15.63 -26.49 2.68
CA SER A 127 -15.84 -26.92 4.07
C SER A 127 -15.11 -26.06 5.11
N MET A 128 -14.22 -25.17 4.68
CA MET A 128 -13.49 -24.24 5.52
C MET A 128 -14.05 -22.84 5.26
N GLY A 129 -14.52 -22.16 6.30
CA GLY A 129 -15.05 -20.79 6.16
C GLY A 129 -13.96 -19.76 5.86
N ASP A 130 -14.33 -18.71 5.13
CA ASP A 130 -13.45 -17.57 4.88
C ASP A 130 -13.12 -16.86 6.20
N ARG A 131 -11.90 -16.34 6.28
CA ARG A 131 -11.42 -15.61 7.45
C ARG A 131 -11.11 -14.17 7.09
N THR A 132 -11.58 -13.24 7.90
CA THR A 132 -11.29 -11.82 7.76
C THR A 132 -10.58 -11.32 9.00
N ASP A 133 -9.40 -10.76 8.83
CA ASP A 133 -8.58 -10.23 9.91
C ASP A 133 -8.29 -8.74 9.70
N THR A 134 -8.19 -7.99 10.81
CA THR A 134 -7.67 -6.62 10.77
C THR A 134 -6.15 -6.68 10.63
N ASP A 135 -5.63 -5.99 9.63
CA ASP A 135 -4.22 -6.07 9.24
C ASP A 135 -3.62 -4.66 9.06
N PRO A 136 -2.72 -4.25 9.94
CA PRO A 136 -1.96 -3.02 9.74
C PRO A 136 -1.03 -3.13 8.54
N MET A 137 -0.89 -2.03 7.80
CA MET A 137 -0.02 -1.91 6.64
C MET A 137 0.95 -0.75 6.82
N VAL A 138 2.19 -0.96 6.41
CA VAL A 138 3.19 0.09 6.26
C VAL A 138 3.82 0.02 4.88
N GLY A 139 4.17 1.16 4.32
CA GLY A 139 4.79 1.23 3.00
C GLY A 139 5.73 2.44 2.88
N LEU A 140 6.69 2.30 2.00
CA LEU A 140 7.62 3.37 1.61
C LEU A 140 7.78 3.35 0.09
N GLY A 141 7.85 4.53 -0.53
CA GLY A 141 7.97 4.63 -1.95
C GLY A 141 8.54 5.94 -2.45
N ALA A 142 8.77 5.96 -3.76
CA ALA A 142 9.16 7.14 -4.49
C ALA A 142 8.09 7.47 -5.52
N ARG A 143 7.87 8.76 -5.77
CA ARG A 143 6.89 9.27 -6.73
C ARG A 143 7.57 10.26 -7.66
N TYR A 144 7.24 10.15 -8.95
CA TYR A 144 7.63 11.10 -9.96
C TYR A 144 6.39 11.75 -10.57
N ALA A 145 6.28 13.07 -10.48
CA ALA A 145 5.19 13.86 -11.05
C ALA A 145 5.60 14.38 -12.44
N PHE A 146 4.87 13.98 -13.46
CA PHE A 146 5.05 14.51 -14.83
C PHE A 146 4.55 15.95 -14.93
N ASN A 147 3.46 16.22 -14.21
CA ASN A 147 2.82 17.53 -14.12
C ASN A 147 2.02 17.60 -12.81
N ARG A 148 1.21 18.66 -12.63
CA ARG A 148 0.40 18.85 -11.41
C ARG A 148 -0.64 17.75 -11.18
N SER A 149 -1.12 17.11 -12.26
CA SER A 149 -2.20 16.13 -12.20
C SER A 149 -1.71 14.69 -12.24
N TRP A 150 -0.68 14.36 -13.01
CA TRP A 150 -0.25 13.00 -13.26
C TRP A 150 1.07 12.68 -12.59
N SER A 151 1.10 11.57 -11.87
CA SER A 151 2.32 11.02 -11.29
C SER A 151 2.34 9.50 -11.35
N VAL A 152 3.55 8.96 -11.32
CA VAL A 152 3.81 7.52 -11.16
C VAL A 152 4.55 7.29 -9.85
N SER A 153 4.40 6.10 -9.31
CA SER A 153 5.06 5.73 -8.06
C SER A 153 5.53 4.28 -8.06
N LEU A 154 6.62 4.06 -7.32
CA LEU A 154 7.10 2.75 -6.95
C LEU A 154 7.06 2.66 -5.42
N GLU A 155 6.43 1.62 -4.88
CA GLU A 155 6.23 1.45 -3.44
C GLU A 155 6.53 0.02 -3.02
N GLY A 156 7.25 -0.12 -1.92
CA GLY A 156 7.33 -1.37 -1.14
C GLY A 156 6.40 -1.27 0.06
N SER A 157 5.48 -2.20 0.24
CA SER A 157 4.57 -2.24 1.37
C SER A 157 4.50 -3.61 2.02
N TYR A 158 4.15 -3.62 3.30
CA TYR A 158 4.10 -4.81 4.14
C TYR A 158 2.84 -4.85 4.99
N LEU A 159 2.09 -5.94 4.88
CA LEU A 159 0.94 -6.28 5.69
C LEU A 159 1.46 -7.08 6.89
N THR A 160 1.36 -6.51 8.09
CA THR A 160 2.10 -7.00 9.26
C THR A 160 1.54 -8.29 9.84
N LYS A 161 0.24 -8.53 9.72
CA LYS A 161 -0.41 -9.72 10.29
C LYS A 161 -0.48 -10.88 9.29
N SER A 162 -0.73 -10.57 8.03
CA SER A 162 -0.75 -11.57 6.95
C SER A 162 0.65 -11.91 6.42
N GLU A 163 1.69 -11.20 6.87
CA GLU A 163 3.10 -11.36 6.44
C GLU A 163 3.26 -11.28 4.91
N VAL A 164 2.51 -10.37 4.27
CA VAL A 164 2.53 -10.16 2.82
C VAL A 164 3.39 -8.96 2.48
N SER A 165 4.43 -9.18 1.71
CA SER A 165 5.27 -8.13 1.11
C SER A 165 4.78 -7.84 -0.30
N LEU A 166 4.70 -6.56 -0.64
CA LEU A 166 4.23 -6.08 -1.94
C LEU A 166 5.24 -5.10 -2.52
N ILE A 167 5.56 -5.25 -3.79
CA ILE A 167 6.25 -4.24 -4.58
C ILE A 167 5.27 -3.80 -5.66
N SER A 168 4.88 -2.52 -5.65
CA SER A 168 3.85 -1.97 -6.52
C SER A 168 4.37 -0.83 -7.39
N PHE A 169 3.87 -0.78 -8.61
CA PHE A 169 3.98 0.35 -9.52
C PHE A 169 2.59 0.95 -9.71
N GLY A 170 2.45 2.26 -9.50
CA GLY A 170 1.16 2.94 -9.53
C GLY A 170 1.16 4.19 -10.41
N VAL A 171 -0.04 4.54 -10.84
CA VAL A 171 -0.36 5.80 -11.52
C VAL A 171 -1.39 6.53 -10.68
N ARG A 172 -1.20 7.82 -10.48
CA ARG A 172 -2.08 8.69 -9.71
C ARG A 172 -2.46 9.91 -10.53
N TYR A 173 -3.73 10.26 -10.44
CA TYR A 173 -4.29 11.51 -10.95
C TYR A 173 -4.78 12.38 -9.80
N GLN A 174 -4.35 13.62 -9.75
CA GLN A 174 -4.78 14.64 -8.80
C GLN A 174 -5.61 15.69 -9.53
N PHE A 175 -6.78 16.00 -8.96
CA PHE A 175 -7.72 16.97 -9.49
C PHE A 175 -7.33 18.39 -9.12
#